data_0da9e3fdc2990dfed0e1147b02c6c45d
#
_entry.id   0da9e3fdc2990dfed0e1147b02c6c45d
#
_cell.length_a   1.000
_cell.length_b   1.000
_cell.length_c   1.000
_cell.angle_alpha   90.00
_cell.angle_beta   90.00
_cell.angle_gamma   90.00
#
_symmetry.space_group_name_H-M   'P 1'
#
loop_
_entity.id
_entity.type
_entity.pdbx_description
1 polymer ?
#
loop_
_entity_poly.entity_id
_entity_poly.type
_entity_poly.pdbx_seq_one_letter_code
_entity_poly.pdbx_strand_id
1 'polypeptide(L)'
;MVEFEPAESKNWAAVTEQLIDGMEVCDPIYRPTSFWGPGTRQLSAELQARGLESFKSWPGASTWFYPVYGAGWTNARIAAMHRFAKTIEPSSSETWLTSALNGSREARRDFDAARLFWDQDRWPYDLNGYGESRVGKPPQRYRMTGTDEVGWGKPYLNYLLCLAALSRHVQGPPRSFLEIGGGFGTLGEIVLQRDPEARYVNLDIPPLLTVAAYYLTALFGAERVVTPERAPVGPIEANFSACLPNWRLPDVEGPFDAFVNTYSFQEMEPDVVDRYVAGVSAARARYVVSVNSILGKPKAVAGREGGVVEPVTSEAIIGMFQRQGYALLNTYRDPLIISAAEIAVLERA
;
A
#
# COMPACT_ATOMS: atom_id res chain seq x y z
N MET A 1 3.55 26.38 -0.22
CA MET A 1 2.47 25.70 0.55
C MET A 1 1.23 25.73 -0.33
N VAL A 2 0.80 24.58 -0.81
CA VAL A 2 -0.52 24.46 -1.43
C VAL A 2 -1.50 24.40 -0.26
N GLU A 3 -2.29 25.48 -0.05
CA GLU A 3 -3.43 25.42 0.86
C GLU A 3 -4.41 24.40 0.29
N PHE A 4 -4.57 23.29 0.99
CA PHE A 4 -5.56 22.29 0.66
C PHE A 4 -6.92 22.84 1.03
N GLU A 5 -7.77 23.17 0.05
CA GLU A 5 -9.19 23.31 0.31
C GLU A 5 -9.69 22.00 0.93
N PRO A 6 -10.45 22.06 2.03
CA PRO A 6 -11.04 20.86 2.60
C PRO A 6 -11.88 20.23 1.50
N ALA A 7 -11.62 18.92 1.21
CA ALA A 7 -12.50 18.15 0.35
C ALA A 7 -13.93 18.46 0.79
N GLU A 8 -14.76 18.95 -0.13
CA GLU A 8 -16.17 19.28 0.13
C GLU A 8 -16.75 18.24 1.06
N SER A 9 -17.66 18.62 1.94
CA SER A 9 -18.24 17.79 3.01
C SER A 9 -19.03 16.62 2.43
N LYS A 10 -18.33 15.76 1.72
CA LYS A 10 -18.86 14.56 1.08
C LYS A 10 -19.22 13.54 2.16
N ASN A 11 -20.40 12.96 2.06
CA ASN A 11 -20.81 11.89 2.95
C ASN A 11 -20.11 10.58 2.59
N TRP A 12 -18.87 10.44 3.03
CA TRP A 12 -18.05 9.24 2.77
C TRP A 12 -18.62 7.98 3.41
N ALA A 13 -19.42 8.12 4.48
CA ALA A 13 -20.11 6.98 5.07
C ALA A 13 -21.16 6.43 4.11
N ALA A 14 -21.98 7.29 3.48
CA ALA A 14 -22.95 6.87 2.46
C ALA A 14 -22.27 6.25 1.22
N VAL A 15 -21.13 6.80 0.78
CA VAL A 15 -20.34 6.19 -0.30
C VAL A 15 -19.88 4.78 0.08
N THR A 16 -19.44 4.59 1.34
CA THR A 16 -19.00 3.27 1.82
C THR A 16 -20.17 2.27 1.85
N GLU A 17 -21.34 2.69 2.31
CA GLU A 17 -22.54 1.85 2.33
C GLU A 17 -22.92 1.40 0.91
N GLN A 18 -22.96 2.32 -0.06
CA GLN A 18 -23.22 1.98 -1.46
C GLN A 18 -22.22 1.00 -2.04
N LEU A 19 -20.93 1.13 -1.68
CA LEU A 19 -19.90 0.20 -2.11
C LEU A 19 -20.02 -1.17 -1.45
N ILE A 20 -20.44 -1.24 -0.18
CA ILE A 20 -20.75 -2.50 0.51
C ILE A 20 -21.92 -3.19 -0.16
N ASP A 21 -23.02 -2.47 -0.45
CA ASP A 21 -24.17 -3.02 -1.18
C ASP A 21 -23.75 -3.56 -2.56
N GLY A 22 -22.92 -2.81 -3.29
CA GLY A 22 -22.35 -3.25 -4.57
C GLY A 22 -21.50 -4.51 -4.45
N MET A 23 -20.73 -4.63 -3.37
CA MET A 23 -19.91 -5.81 -3.08
C MET A 23 -20.74 -7.06 -2.78
N GLU A 24 -21.92 -6.90 -2.17
CA GLU A 24 -22.82 -8.02 -1.90
C GLU A 24 -23.43 -8.65 -3.16
N VAL A 25 -23.60 -7.85 -4.21
CA VAL A 25 -24.19 -8.29 -5.48
C VAL A 25 -23.17 -8.58 -6.60
N CYS A 26 -21.87 -8.23 -6.41
CA CYS A 26 -20.84 -8.51 -7.39
C CYS A 26 -20.55 -10.02 -7.51
N ASP A 27 -19.79 -10.40 -8.55
CA ASP A 27 -19.30 -11.78 -8.68
C ASP A 27 -18.58 -12.20 -7.38
N PRO A 28 -18.96 -13.32 -6.75
CA PRO A 28 -18.40 -13.80 -5.49
C PRO A 28 -16.88 -13.85 -5.45
N ILE A 29 -16.20 -14.03 -6.58
CA ILE A 29 -14.74 -14.07 -6.68
C ILE A 29 -14.08 -12.76 -6.21
N TYR A 30 -14.79 -11.64 -6.25
CA TYR A 30 -14.30 -10.32 -5.84
C TYR A 30 -14.68 -9.92 -4.41
N ARG A 31 -15.42 -10.78 -3.70
CA ARG A 31 -15.81 -10.49 -2.31
C ARG A 31 -14.63 -10.69 -1.36
N PRO A 32 -14.65 -10.05 -0.17
CA PRO A 32 -13.62 -10.23 0.83
C PRO A 32 -13.40 -11.71 1.15
N THR A 33 -12.14 -12.13 1.18
CA THR A 33 -11.75 -13.46 1.62
C THR A 33 -11.96 -13.63 3.12
N SER A 34 -11.78 -14.85 3.64
CA SER A 34 -11.86 -15.15 5.06
C SER A 34 -10.90 -14.28 5.90
N PHE A 35 -9.75 -13.92 5.33
CA PHE A 35 -8.77 -13.04 5.97
C PHE A 35 -9.33 -11.63 6.20
N TRP A 36 -10.00 -11.05 5.19
CA TRP A 36 -10.45 -9.66 5.23
C TRP A 36 -11.83 -9.44 5.86
N GLY A 37 -12.63 -10.49 6.06
CA GLY A 37 -13.96 -10.34 6.68
C GLY A 37 -13.96 -9.59 8.02
N PRO A 38 -13.09 -9.94 8.99
CA PRO A 38 -12.95 -9.20 10.25
C PRO A 38 -12.46 -7.76 10.06
N GLY A 39 -11.48 -7.56 9.16
CA GLY A 39 -10.92 -6.25 8.86
C GLY A 39 -11.97 -5.29 8.29
N THR A 40 -12.76 -5.76 7.32
CA THR A 40 -13.85 -4.97 6.72
C THR A 40 -14.85 -4.52 7.78
N ARG A 41 -15.30 -5.41 8.67
CA ARG A 41 -16.23 -5.05 9.75
C ARG A 41 -15.64 -4.02 10.72
N GLN A 42 -14.41 -4.25 11.19
CA GLN A 42 -13.74 -3.34 12.11
C GLN A 42 -13.55 -1.95 11.50
N LEU A 43 -12.99 -1.89 10.30
CA LEU A 43 -12.68 -0.62 9.65
C LEU A 43 -13.95 0.16 9.24
N SER A 44 -15.04 -0.53 8.87
CA SER A 44 -16.33 0.12 8.63
C SER A 44 -16.89 0.77 9.90
N ALA A 45 -16.80 0.06 11.04
CA ALA A 45 -17.22 0.63 12.32
C ALA A 45 -16.36 1.83 12.75
N GLU A 46 -15.04 1.78 12.50
CA GLU A 46 -14.14 2.89 12.80
C GLU A 46 -14.40 4.10 11.89
N LEU A 47 -14.69 3.89 10.61
CA LEU A 47 -15.08 4.95 9.69
C LEU A 47 -16.36 5.65 10.15
N GLN A 48 -17.38 4.90 10.51
CA GLN A 48 -18.63 5.46 11.01
C GLN A 48 -18.45 6.23 12.32
N ALA A 49 -17.64 5.69 13.25
CA ALA A 49 -17.47 6.29 14.58
C ALA A 49 -16.51 7.49 14.60
N ARG A 50 -15.51 7.54 13.71
CA ARG A 50 -14.38 8.47 13.80
C ARG A 50 -14.21 9.38 12.59
N GLY A 51 -14.87 9.07 11.47
CA GLY A 51 -14.64 9.76 10.19
C GLY A 51 -13.22 9.51 9.63
N LEU A 52 -12.91 10.17 8.51
CA LEU A 52 -11.68 9.93 7.74
C LEU A 52 -10.51 10.85 8.10
N GLU A 53 -10.72 11.92 8.87
CA GLU A 53 -9.64 12.88 9.16
C GLU A 53 -8.40 12.27 9.83
N SER A 54 -8.57 11.18 10.58
CA SER A 54 -7.49 10.53 11.34
C SER A 54 -7.34 9.04 11.03
N PHE A 55 -7.68 8.62 9.81
CA PHE A 55 -7.76 7.21 9.46
C PHE A 55 -6.43 6.45 9.67
N LYS A 56 -5.28 7.08 9.48
CA LYS A 56 -3.98 6.46 9.73
C LYS A 56 -3.72 6.17 11.21
N SER A 57 -4.47 6.81 12.10
CA SER A 57 -4.39 6.61 13.56
C SER A 57 -5.60 5.87 14.13
N TRP A 58 -6.44 5.25 13.32
CA TRP A 58 -7.50 4.38 13.82
C TRP A 58 -6.90 3.19 14.60
N PRO A 59 -7.60 2.68 15.62
CA PRO A 59 -7.13 1.51 16.38
C PRO A 59 -6.77 0.30 15.51
N GLY A 60 -7.54 0.03 14.46
CA GLY A 60 -7.29 -1.05 13.51
C GLY A 60 -6.23 -0.74 12.45
N ALA A 61 -5.85 0.53 12.26
CA ALA A 61 -4.97 0.93 11.16
C ALA A 61 -3.64 0.16 11.16
N SER A 62 -2.99 0.05 12.32
CA SER A 62 -1.68 -0.64 12.43
C SER A 62 -1.76 -2.15 12.14
N THR A 63 -2.91 -2.75 12.31
CA THR A 63 -3.16 -4.16 12.03
C THR A 63 -3.45 -4.40 10.55
N TRP A 64 -4.27 -3.54 9.94
CA TRP A 64 -4.87 -3.83 8.65
C TRP A 64 -4.20 -3.14 7.46
N PHE A 65 -3.78 -1.87 7.59
CA PHE A 65 -3.30 -1.13 6.42
C PHE A 65 -2.21 -0.10 6.69
N TYR A 66 -1.95 0.28 7.95
CA TYR A 66 -0.91 1.26 8.29
C TYR A 66 0.09 0.67 9.29
N PRO A 67 0.92 -0.31 8.89
CA PRO A 67 1.93 -0.87 9.77
C PRO A 67 2.90 0.21 10.27
N VAL A 68 3.38 0.03 11.51
CA VAL A 68 4.31 0.95 12.16
C VAL A 68 5.66 0.28 12.39
N TYR A 69 6.70 1.10 12.57
CA TYR A 69 8.02 0.63 12.97
C TYR A 69 8.15 0.52 14.50
N GLY A 70 9.08 -0.31 14.93
CA GLY A 70 9.36 -0.53 16.35
C GLY A 70 8.20 -1.20 17.09
N ALA A 71 8.13 -0.96 18.40
CA ALA A 71 7.10 -1.53 19.26
C ALA A 71 5.81 -0.70 19.33
N GLY A 72 5.69 0.38 18.56
CA GLY A 72 4.56 1.31 18.63
C GLY A 72 4.45 2.06 19.98
N TRP A 73 5.55 2.18 20.71
CA TRP A 73 5.56 2.79 22.01
C TRP A 73 5.62 4.32 21.95
N THR A 74 4.90 4.98 22.83
CA THR A 74 4.98 6.43 23.00
C THR A 74 6.31 6.82 23.66
N ASN A 75 6.79 8.04 23.39
CA ASN A 75 8.00 8.56 24.04
C ASN A 75 7.93 8.50 25.57
N ALA A 76 6.76 8.76 26.18
CA ALA A 76 6.56 8.66 27.62
C ALA A 76 6.77 7.24 28.15
N ARG A 77 6.25 6.22 27.42
CA ARG A 77 6.44 4.80 27.76
C ARG A 77 7.91 4.39 27.61
N ILE A 78 8.58 4.87 26.57
CA ILE A 78 10.01 4.63 26.32
C ILE A 78 10.84 5.24 27.46
N ALA A 79 10.59 6.50 27.85
CA ALA A 79 11.27 7.16 28.94
C ALA A 79 11.07 6.43 30.30
N ALA A 80 9.88 5.92 30.56
CA ALA A 80 9.60 5.12 31.75
C ALA A 80 10.39 3.81 31.74
N MET A 81 10.44 3.12 30.61
CA MET A 81 11.23 1.89 30.46
C MET A 81 12.72 2.16 30.62
N HIS A 82 13.22 3.27 30.05
CA HIS A 82 14.62 3.63 30.20
C HIS A 82 14.99 3.91 31.68
N ARG A 83 14.14 4.64 32.43
CA ARG A 83 14.34 4.84 33.87
C ARG A 83 14.41 3.51 34.63
N PHE A 84 13.53 2.56 34.28
CA PHE A 84 13.57 1.23 34.85
C PHE A 84 14.85 0.46 34.46
N ALA A 85 15.23 0.49 33.19
CA ALA A 85 16.44 -0.17 32.70
C ALA A 85 17.70 0.34 33.39
N LYS A 86 17.79 1.63 33.73
CA LYS A 86 18.91 2.22 34.48
C LYS A 86 19.03 1.71 35.91
N THR A 87 17.96 1.20 36.50
CA THR A 87 18.03 0.57 37.85
C THR A 87 18.70 -0.80 37.82
N ILE A 88 18.71 -1.45 36.66
CA ILE A 88 19.29 -2.79 36.45
C ILE A 88 20.68 -2.65 35.82
N GLU A 89 20.81 -1.81 34.80
CA GLU A 89 22.04 -1.56 34.05
C GLU A 89 22.26 -0.06 33.92
N PRO A 90 23.05 0.56 34.80
CA PRO A 90 23.28 2.02 34.81
C PRO A 90 23.93 2.56 33.52
N SER A 91 24.65 1.72 32.78
CA SER A 91 25.30 2.08 31.53
C SER A 91 24.36 2.04 30.31
N SER A 92 23.07 1.67 30.48
CA SER A 92 22.13 1.57 29.39
C SER A 92 21.97 2.88 28.63
N SER A 93 22.06 2.81 27.29
CA SER A 93 21.94 3.98 26.41
C SER A 93 20.50 4.30 26.11
N GLU A 94 20.04 5.47 26.52
CA GLU A 94 18.70 5.98 26.21
C GLU A 94 18.50 6.12 24.71
N THR A 95 19.49 6.63 24.00
CA THR A 95 19.43 6.82 22.54
C THR A 95 19.23 5.50 21.82
N TRP A 96 19.95 4.46 22.21
CA TRP A 96 19.82 3.14 21.59
C TRP A 96 18.43 2.55 21.87
N LEU A 97 18.00 2.56 23.13
CA LEU A 97 16.69 2.02 23.53
C LEU A 97 15.55 2.78 22.83
N THR A 98 15.64 4.10 22.80
CA THR A 98 14.66 4.97 22.11
C THR A 98 14.58 4.63 20.64
N SER A 99 15.71 4.57 19.93
CA SER A 99 15.73 4.29 18.49
C SER A 99 15.22 2.89 18.12
N ALA A 100 15.43 1.91 19.00
CA ALA A 100 14.92 0.56 18.81
C ALA A 100 13.40 0.48 19.05
N LEU A 101 12.90 1.11 20.11
CA LEU A 101 11.49 1.02 20.49
C LEU A 101 10.56 1.95 19.69
N ASN A 102 11.06 3.12 19.27
CA ASN A 102 10.28 4.03 18.42
C ASN A 102 10.40 3.69 16.93
N GLY A 103 11.27 2.75 16.54
CA GLY A 103 11.41 2.31 15.14
C GLY A 103 12.25 3.20 14.24
N SER A 104 12.89 4.27 14.76
CA SER A 104 13.66 5.20 13.92
C SER A 104 14.86 4.52 13.24
N ARG A 105 15.45 3.50 13.86
CA ARG A 105 16.54 2.71 13.30
C ARG A 105 16.09 1.89 12.11
N GLU A 106 14.93 1.24 12.20
CA GLU A 106 14.35 0.46 11.09
C GLU A 106 13.96 1.38 9.94
N ALA A 107 13.29 2.50 10.24
CA ALA A 107 12.91 3.49 9.25
C ALA A 107 14.13 4.06 8.52
N ARG A 108 15.24 4.34 9.24
CA ARG A 108 16.49 4.80 8.64
C ARG A 108 17.09 3.78 7.70
N ARG A 109 17.11 2.51 8.10
CA ARG A 109 17.58 1.40 7.26
C ARG A 109 16.78 1.33 5.95
N ASP A 110 15.44 1.36 6.02
CA ASP A 110 14.59 1.24 4.83
C ASP A 110 14.76 2.45 3.91
N PHE A 111 14.90 3.65 4.47
CA PHE A 111 15.21 4.85 3.70
C PHE A 111 16.56 4.76 2.97
N ASP A 112 17.61 4.37 3.69
CA ASP A 112 18.95 4.24 3.12
C ASP A 112 18.99 3.11 2.07
N ALA A 113 18.29 1.99 2.31
CA ALA A 113 18.18 0.92 1.34
C ALA A 113 17.47 1.39 0.05
N ALA A 114 16.32 2.08 0.17
CA ALA A 114 15.63 2.64 -0.99
C ALA A 114 16.54 3.60 -1.78
N ARG A 115 17.18 4.53 -1.09
CA ARG A 115 18.08 5.53 -1.69
C ARG A 115 19.27 4.92 -2.42
N LEU A 116 19.91 3.92 -1.81
CA LEU A 116 21.10 3.29 -2.38
C LEU A 116 20.77 2.31 -3.51
N PHE A 117 19.59 1.70 -3.45
CA PHE A 117 19.20 0.70 -4.43
C PHE A 117 18.51 1.29 -5.67
N TRP A 118 17.98 2.52 -5.56
CA TRP A 118 17.31 3.22 -6.66
C TRP A 118 18.29 3.51 -7.80
N ASP A 119 17.93 3.13 -9.02
CA ASP A 119 18.72 3.43 -10.23
C ASP A 119 18.38 4.84 -10.73
N GLN A 120 19.21 5.81 -10.37
CA GLN A 120 19.02 7.22 -10.70
C GLN A 120 19.22 7.54 -12.18
N ASP A 121 19.97 6.72 -12.91
CA ASP A 121 20.20 6.92 -14.35
C ASP A 121 18.97 6.52 -15.16
N ARG A 122 18.29 5.46 -14.76
CA ARG A 122 17.08 4.96 -15.41
C ARG A 122 15.81 5.68 -14.96
N TRP A 123 15.73 5.99 -13.69
CA TRP A 123 14.57 6.66 -13.10
C TRP A 123 15.03 7.70 -12.09
N PRO A 124 15.33 8.95 -12.51
CA PRO A 124 15.72 10.02 -11.60
C PRO A 124 14.66 10.27 -10.54
N TYR A 125 15.03 10.17 -9.27
CA TYR A 125 14.13 10.40 -8.14
C TYR A 125 14.83 11.15 -7.01
N ASP A 126 14.35 12.35 -6.69
CA ASP A 126 14.83 13.10 -5.53
C ASP A 126 13.99 12.82 -4.30
N LEU A 127 14.52 12.02 -3.37
CA LEU A 127 13.88 11.72 -2.10
C LEU A 127 13.75 12.95 -1.19
N ASN A 128 14.52 14.02 -1.42
CA ASN A 128 14.48 15.19 -0.54
C ASN A 128 13.23 16.06 -0.77
N GLY A 129 12.61 16.00 -1.93
CA GLY A 129 11.45 16.80 -2.30
C GLY A 129 10.10 16.15 -1.97
N TYR A 130 10.07 14.85 -1.66
CA TYR A 130 8.84 14.08 -1.57
C TYR A 130 8.77 13.24 -0.29
N GLY A 131 7.60 13.19 0.32
CA GLY A 131 7.35 12.39 1.50
C GLY A 131 5.88 12.22 1.78
N GLU A 132 5.57 11.43 2.77
CA GLU A 132 4.21 11.15 3.17
C GLU A 132 3.51 12.41 3.70
N SER A 133 2.29 12.65 3.24
CA SER A 133 1.47 13.77 3.69
C SER A 133 1.01 13.59 5.15
N ARG A 134 0.49 14.68 5.73
CA ARG A 134 -0.10 14.65 7.08
C ARG A 134 -1.59 14.29 7.06
N VAL A 135 -2.20 14.17 5.89
CA VAL A 135 -3.60 13.76 5.75
C VAL A 135 -3.80 12.37 6.37
N GLY A 136 -4.86 12.20 7.14
CA GLY A 136 -5.12 10.98 7.90
C GLY A 136 -4.37 10.89 9.23
N LYS A 137 -3.59 11.92 9.61
CA LYS A 137 -2.85 12.02 10.90
C LYS A 137 -1.98 10.79 11.18
N PRO A 138 -0.93 10.54 10.36
CA PRO A 138 -0.06 9.38 10.55
C PRO A 138 0.57 9.37 11.95
N PRO A 139 0.57 8.22 12.65
CA PRO A 139 1.10 8.11 14.01
C PRO A 139 2.62 8.18 14.05
N GLN A 140 3.29 7.88 12.95
CA GLN A 140 4.73 7.91 12.81
C GLN A 140 5.13 8.57 11.50
N ARG A 141 6.05 9.51 11.57
CA ARG A 141 6.75 10.10 10.43
C ARG A 141 8.19 10.37 10.83
N TYR A 142 9.12 9.77 10.11
CA TYR A 142 10.56 9.89 10.37
C TYR A 142 11.21 10.88 9.43
N ARG A 143 12.04 11.75 9.95
CA ARG A 143 12.81 12.75 9.21
C ARG A 143 14.19 12.18 8.92
N MET A 144 14.58 12.11 7.66
CA MET A 144 15.84 11.51 7.21
C MET A 144 16.77 12.50 6.54
N THR A 145 16.20 13.56 6.00
CA THR A 145 16.91 14.70 5.38
C THR A 145 16.71 15.92 6.27
N GLY A 146 17.62 16.82 6.32
CA GLY A 146 17.62 17.95 7.27
C GLY A 146 16.46 18.98 7.14
N THR A 147 15.43 18.67 6.37
CA THR A 147 14.22 19.51 6.24
C THR A 147 13.13 19.01 7.19
N ASP A 148 12.58 19.91 8.01
CA ASP A 148 11.55 19.59 9.00
C ASP A 148 10.17 19.23 8.39
N GLU A 149 9.97 19.48 7.11
CA GLU A 149 8.69 19.35 6.42
C GLU A 149 8.47 17.93 5.84
N VAL A 150 9.54 17.27 5.40
CA VAL A 150 9.48 15.96 4.75
C VAL A 150 9.67 14.85 5.78
N GLY A 151 8.79 13.86 5.75
CA GLY A 151 8.87 12.70 6.63
C GLY A 151 8.19 11.49 6.01
N TRP A 152 8.59 10.30 6.46
CA TRP A 152 8.17 9.03 5.90
C TRP A 152 7.65 8.09 6.97
N GLY A 153 6.47 7.51 6.74
CA GLY A 153 5.95 6.38 7.49
C GLY A 153 6.38 5.05 6.86
N LYS A 154 6.10 3.97 7.55
CA LYS A 154 6.46 2.62 7.08
C LYS A 154 5.80 2.24 5.74
N PRO A 155 4.49 2.51 5.51
CA PRO A 155 3.87 2.21 4.23
C PRO A 155 4.58 2.92 3.08
N TYR A 156 4.88 4.20 3.24
CA TYR A 156 5.55 5.00 2.21
C TYR A 156 6.95 4.46 1.89
N LEU A 157 7.76 4.12 2.91
CA LEU A 157 9.09 3.54 2.71
C LEU A 157 9.02 2.16 2.06
N ASN A 158 8.03 1.34 2.40
CA ASN A 158 7.83 0.05 1.76
C ASN A 158 7.60 0.19 0.24
N TYR A 159 6.77 1.15 -0.18
CA TYR A 159 6.57 1.40 -1.61
C TYR A 159 7.81 1.98 -2.29
N LEU A 160 8.58 2.83 -1.61
CA LEU A 160 9.86 3.30 -2.17
C LEU A 160 10.84 2.14 -2.41
N LEU A 161 10.89 1.14 -1.52
CA LEU A 161 11.71 -0.06 -1.74
C LEU A 161 11.23 -0.86 -2.96
N CYS A 162 9.92 -0.99 -3.15
CA CYS A 162 9.34 -1.65 -4.32
C CYS A 162 9.71 -0.93 -5.62
N LEU A 163 9.57 0.40 -5.63
CA LEU A 163 9.91 1.23 -6.79
C LEU A 163 11.42 1.27 -7.03
N ALA A 164 12.25 1.22 -5.98
CA ALA A 164 13.70 1.08 -6.11
C ALA A 164 14.08 -0.23 -6.81
N ALA A 165 13.41 -1.34 -6.49
CA ALA A 165 13.62 -2.60 -7.21
C ALA A 165 13.19 -2.49 -8.68
N LEU A 166 12.03 -1.88 -8.96
CA LEU A 166 11.53 -1.67 -10.33
C LEU A 166 12.46 -0.76 -11.14
N SER A 167 13.03 0.30 -10.52
CA SER A 167 13.90 1.28 -11.21
C SER A 167 15.09 0.64 -11.93
N ARG A 168 15.54 -0.51 -11.46
CA ARG A 168 16.66 -1.25 -12.04
C ARG A 168 16.34 -1.96 -13.36
N HIS A 169 15.06 -2.05 -13.72
CA HIS A 169 14.59 -2.81 -14.88
C HIS A 169 13.92 -1.96 -15.95
N VAL A 170 13.37 -0.80 -15.57
CA VAL A 170 12.69 0.11 -16.49
C VAL A 170 13.67 0.86 -17.40
N GLN A 171 13.19 1.32 -18.56
CA GLN A 171 13.97 2.15 -19.48
C GLN A 171 13.74 3.67 -19.27
N GLY A 172 12.96 4.02 -18.26
CA GLY A 172 12.59 5.37 -17.85
C GLY A 172 11.45 5.33 -16.84
N PRO A 173 11.09 6.47 -16.24
CA PRO A 173 10.01 6.52 -15.24
C PRO A 173 8.69 5.99 -15.78
N PRO A 174 8.09 4.94 -15.17
CA PRO A 174 6.71 4.56 -15.47
C PRO A 174 5.76 5.72 -15.16
N ARG A 175 4.73 5.90 -15.99
CA ARG A 175 3.72 6.96 -15.83
C ARG A 175 2.32 6.45 -15.60
N SER A 176 2.05 5.19 -15.89
CA SER A 176 0.75 4.56 -15.67
C SER A 176 0.88 3.34 -14.77
N PHE A 177 0.17 3.38 -13.64
CA PHE A 177 0.22 2.35 -12.62
C PHE A 177 -1.17 1.76 -12.37
N LEU A 178 -1.24 0.45 -12.33
CA LEU A 178 -2.38 -0.32 -11.85
C LEU A 178 -1.99 -1.00 -10.52
N GLU A 179 -2.87 -0.93 -9.54
CA GLU A 179 -2.67 -1.60 -8.25
C GLU A 179 -3.93 -2.34 -7.82
N ILE A 180 -3.77 -3.53 -7.27
CA ILE A 180 -4.85 -4.31 -6.66
C ILE A 180 -4.51 -4.50 -5.18
N GLY A 181 -5.46 -4.10 -4.31
CA GLY A 181 -5.26 -4.10 -2.87
C GLY A 181 -4.29 -3.00 -2.42
N GLY A 182 -4.36 -1.81 -3.01
CA GLY A 182 -3.48 -0.67 -2.71
C GLY A 182 -3.76 0.03 -1.38
N GLY A 183 -4.68 -0.53 -0.57
CA GLY A 183 -5.01 -0.01 0.74
C GLY A 183 -5.50 1.45 0.67
N PHE A 184 -4.88 2.33 1.44
CA PHE A 184 -5.28 3.74 1.43
C PHE A 184 -4.65 4.60 0.31
N GLY A 185 -3.94 4.00 -0.66
CA GLY A 185 -3.43 4.70 -1.84
C GLY A 185 -2.03 5.31 -1.69
N THR A 186 -1.15 4.70 -0.90
CA THR A 186 0.24 5.19 -0.71
C THR A 186 1.01 5.26 -2.02
N LEU A 187 0.90 4.24 -2.90
CA LEU A 187 1.55 4.28 -4.21
C LEU A 187 1.04 5.45 -5.04
N GLY A 188 -0.28 5.69 -5.01
CA GLY A 188 -0.90 6.84 -5.68
C GLY A 188 -0.32 8.16 -5.20
N GLU A 189 -0.13 8.34 -3.89
CA GLU A 189 0.55 9.52 -3.35
C GLU A 189 1.95 9.68 -3.94
N ILE A 190 2.77 8.63 -3.92
CA ILE A 190 4.16 8.69 -4.40
C ILE A 190 4.23 9.07 -5.88
N VAL A 191 3.45 8.41 -6.74
CA VAL A 191 3.55 8.61 -8.18
C VAL A 191 2.92 9.91 -8.64
N LEU A 192 1.80 10.32 -8.03
CA LEU A 192 1.07 11.53 -8.42
C LEU A 192 1.69 12.82 -7.85
N GLN A 193 2.38 12.77 -6.71
CA GLN A 193 3.17 13.90 -6.20
C GLN A 193 4.28 14.29 -7.17
N ARG A 194 4.86 13.30 -7.81
CA ARG A 194 6.09 13.44 -8.55
C ARG A 194 5.88 13.87 -9.99
N ASP A 195 4.91 13.29 -10.66
CA ASP A 195 4.65 13.54 -12.08
C ASP A 195 3.18 13.94 -12.26
N PRO A 196 2.89 15.19 -12.67
CA PRO A 196 1.54 15.64 -12.98
C PRO A 196 0.87 14.81 -14.09
N GLU A 197 1.66 14.22 -14.98
CA GLU A 197 1.19 13.37 -16.08
C GLU A 197 1.01 11.91 -15.70
N ALA A 198 1.46 11.50 -14.48
CA ALA A 198 1.27 10.15 -14.03
C ALA A 198 -0.21 9.79 -13.83
N ARG A 199 -0.52 8.52 -14.05
CA ARG A 199 -1.85 7.92 -13.85
C ARG A 199 -1.75 6.76 -12.87
N TYR A 200 -2.72 6.67 -12.00
CA TYR A 200 -2.77 5.64 -10.98
C TYR A 200 -4.20 5.11 -10.81
N VAL A 201 -4.39 3.84 -11.05
CA VAL A 201 -5.66 3.15 -10.84
C VAL A 201 -5.51 2.18 -9.66
N ASN A 202 -6.25 2.44 -8.59
CA ASN A 202 -6.34 1.58 -7.42
C ASN A 202 -7.63 0.77 -7.44
N LEU A 203 -7.51 -0.54 -7.34
CA LEU A 203 -8.61 -1.47 -7.19
C LEU A 203 -8.59 -2.07 -5.79
N ASP A 204 -9.62 -1.82 -5.00
CA ASP A 204 -9.69 -2.33 -3.62
C ASP A 204 -11.12 -2.66 -3.21
N ILE A 205 -11.27 -3.27 -2.04
CA ILE A 205 -12.55 -3.53 -1.39
C ILE A 205 -12.93 -2.39 -0.43
N PRO A 206 -14.23 -2.10 -0.21
CA PRO A 206 -14.64 -1.21 0.87
C PRO A 206 -14.32 -1.85 2.25
N PRO A 207 -14.02 -1.07 3.31
CA PRO A 207 -13.99 0.39 3.32
C PRO A 207 -12.64 1.00 2.87
N LEU A 208 -11.58 0.21 2.61
CA LEU A 208 -10.27 0.73 2.22
C LEU A 208 -10.33 1.53 0.92
N LEU A 209 -11.13 1.10 -0.03
CA LEU A 209 -11.39 1.87 -1.25
C LEU A 209 -11.89 3.29 -0.95
N THR A 210 -12.81 3.44 0.02
CA THR A 210 -13.31 4.76 0.43
C THR A 210 -12.20 5.60 1.06
N VAL A 211 -11.36 4.97 1.89
CA VAL A 211 -10.20 5.64 2.51
C VAL A 211 -9.23 6.13 1.44
N ALA A 212 -8.93 5.30 0.43
CA ALA A 212 -8.07 5.68 -0.69
C ALA A 212 -8.66 6.83 -1.52
N ALA A 213 -9.95 6.77 -1.84
CA ALA A 213 -10.64 7.82 -2.58
C ALA A 213 -10.62 9.16 -1.82
N TYR A 214 -10.92 9.14 -0.52
CA TYR A 214 -10.78 10.31 0.34
C TYR A 214 -9.35 10.85 0.35
N TYR A 215 -8.38 9.97 0.60
CA TYR A 215 -6.98 10.35 0.74
C TYR A 215 -6.42 11.01 -0.52
N LEU A 216 -6.59 10.36 -1.66
CA LEU A 216 -6.05 10.85 -2.91
C LEU A 216 -6.78 12.10 -3.41
N THR A 217 -8.09 12.22 -3.18
CA THR A 217 -8.82 13.47 -3.51
C THR A 217 -8.45 14.62 -2.58
N ALA A 218 -8.17 14.34 -1.29
CA ALA A 218 -7.68 15.35 -0.37
C ALA A 218 -6.27 15.87 -0.73
N LEU A 219 -5.46 15.04 -1.40
CA LEU A 219 -4.10 15.41 -1.83
C LEU A 219 -4.07 16.10 -3.20
N PHE A 220 -4.89 15.65 -4.13
CA PHE A 220 -4.74 16.01 -5.54
C PHE A 220 -5.98 16.64 -6.17
N GLY A 221 -7.09 16.70 -5.43
CA GLY A 221 -8.36 17.21 -5.94
C GLY A 221 -9.20 16.16 -6.67
N ALA A 222 -10.51 16.40 -6.70
CA ALA A 222 -11.48 15.53 -7.34
C ALA A 222 -11.40 15.56 -8.89
N GLU A 223 -10.79 16.59 -9.47
CA GLU A 223 -10.54 16.65 -10.92
C GLU A 223 -9.43 15.70 -11.36
N ARG A 224 -8.47 15.42 -10.48
CA ARG A 224 -7.34 14.56 -10.82
C ARG A 224 -7.59 13.09 -10.49
N VAL A 225 -8.42 12.82 -9.49
CA VAL A 225 -8.70 11.45 -9.02
C VAL A 225 -10.19 11.17 -9.11
N VAL A 226 -10.56 10.23 -9.96
CA VAL A 226 -11.95 9.76 -10.09
C VAL A 226 -12.28 8.85 -8.92
N THR A 227 -13.32 9.22 -8.18
CA THR A 227 -13.83 8.44 -7.05
C THR A 227 -14.82 7.37 -7.52
N PRO A 228 -15.09 6.32 -6.73
CA PRO A 228 -15.90 5.18 -7.20
C PRO A 228 -17.26 5.55 -7.79
N GLU A 229 -17.96 6.50 -7.17
CA GLU A 229 -19.29 6.95 -7.62
C GLU A 229 -19.25 7.88 -8.85
N ARG A 230 -18.07 8.39 -9.22
CA ARG A 230 -17.85 9.20 -10.43
C ARG A 230 -17.26 8.38 -11.57
N ALA A 231 -16.92 7.12 -11.31
CA ALA A 231 -16.35 6.25 -12.31
C ALA A 231 -17.35 6.02 -13.47
N PRO A 232 -16.90 6.06 -14.74
CA PRO A 232 -17.77 5.80 -15.87
C PRO A 232 -18.35 4.39 -15.81
N VAL A 233 -19.55 4.22 -16.36
CA VAL A 233 -20.15 2.91 -16.60
C VAL A 233 -19.51 2.31 -17.85
N GLY A 234 -19.04 1.06 -17.79
CA GLY A 234 -18.36 0.37 -18.90
C GLY A 234 -16.83 0.53 -18.86
N PRO A 235 -16.16 0.47 -20.01
CA PRO A 235 -14.70 0.46 -20.09
C PRO A 235 -14.04 1.67 -19.42
N ILE A 236 -12.93 1.41 -18.73
CA ILE A 236 -12.15 2.39 -17.97
C ILE A 236 -10.74 2.42 -18.56
N GLU A 237 -10.49 3.44 -19.38
CA GLU A 237 -9.18 3.62 -20.01
C GLU A 237 -8.13 4.10 -19.00
N ALA A 238 -6.86 3.71 -19.21
CA ALA A 238 -5.72 4.13 -18.41
C ALA A 238 -5.28 5.60 -18.63
N ASN A 239 -6.22 6.50 -18.90
CA ASN A 239 -5.96 7.91 -19.23
C ASN A 239 -6.25 8.88 -18.06
N PHE A 240 -6.72 8.39 -16.93
CA PHE A 240 -6.96 9.14 -15.70
C PHE A 240 -6.60 8.32 -14.45
N SER A 241 -6.51 9.00 -13.31
CA SER A 241 -6.32 8.32 -12.02
C SER A 241 -7.67 8.04 -11.37
N ALA A 242 -7.81 6.85 -10.78
CA ALA A 242 -9.08 6.43 -10.18
C ALA A 242 -8.89 5.50 -8.97
N CYS A 243 -9.86 5.58 -8.06
CA CYS A 243 -10.10 4.57 -7.04
C CYS A 243 -11.36 3.79 -7.43
N LEU A 244 -11.24 2.51 -7.69
CA LEU A 244 -12.32 1.68 -8.22
C LEU A 244 -12.55 0.45 -7.35
N PRO A 245 -13.79 -0.02 -7.21
CA PRO A 245 -14.03 -1.30 -6.58
C PRO A 245 -13.38 -2.43 -7.39
N ASN A 246 -12.83 -3.42 -6.70
CA ASN A 246 -12.06 -4.50 -7.29
C ASN A 246 -12.83 -5.32 -8.35
N TRP A 247 -14.17 -5.41 -8.24
CA TRP A 247 -15.01 -6.06 -9.25
C TRP A 247 -15.12 -5.31 -10.58
N ARG A 248 -14.57 -4.08 -10.64
CA ARG A 248 -14.44 -3.33 -11.90
C ARG A 248 -13.16 -3.66 -12.69
N LEU A 249 -12.33 -4.60 -12.18
CA LEU A 249 -11.12 -5.01 -12.92
C LEU A 249 -11.40 -5.46 -14.36
N PRO A 250 -12.49 -6.18 -14.68
CA PRO A 250 -12.78 -6.56 -16.07
C PRO A 250 -13.03 -5.39 -17.01
N ASP A 251 -13.39 -4.22 -16.46
CA ASP A 251 -13.64 -3.00 -17.23
C ASP A 251 -12.36 -2.17 -17.45
N VAL A 252 -11.27 -2.48 -16.76
CA VAL A 252 -10.03 -1.69 -16.84
C VAL A 252 -9.24 -2.02 -18.07
N GLU A 253 -9.08 -1.03 -18.95
CA GLU A 253 -8.34 -1.13 -20.20
C GLU A 253 -6.99 -0.42 -20.13
N GLY A 254 -5.92 -1.17 -20.44
CA GLY A 254 -4.56 -0.64 -20.54
C GLY A 254 -4.19 -0.12 -21.93
N PRO A 255 -2.91 0.11 -22.20
CA PRO A 255 -1.79 -0.45 -21.45
C PRO A 255 -1.42 0.33 -20.18
N PHE A 256 -0.83 -0.39 -19.21
CA PHE A 256 -0.17 0.20 -18.05
C PHE A 256 1.34 -0.05 -18.11
N ASP A 257 2.13 0.93 -17.67
CA ASP A 257 3.58 0.74 -17.57
C ASP A 257 3.93 -0.25 -16.47
N ALA A 258 3.26 -0.17 -15.31
CA ALA A 258 3.49 -1.06 -14.21
C ALA A 258 2.21 -1.48 -13.49
N PHE A 259 2.16 -2.73 -13.08
CA PHE A 259 1.25 -3.26 -12.07
C PHE A 259 2.02 -3.46 -10.77
N VAL A 260 1.40 -3.09 -9.65
CA VAL A 260 1.98 -3.25 -8.32
C VAL A 260 1.00 -4.00 -7.42
N ASN A 261 1.51 -4.95 -6.66
CA ASN A 261 0.79 -5.64 -5.61
C ASN A 261 1.70 -5.81 -4.39
N THR A 262 1.30 -5.24 -3.27
CA THR A 262 2.07 -5.32 -2.03
C THR A 262 1.24 -5.96 -0.93
N TYR A 263 1.66 -7.18 -0.52
CA TYR A 263 1.11 -7.96 0.58
C TYR A 263 -0.36 -8.39 0.45
N SER A 264 -1.11 -7.99 -0.59
CA SER A 264 -2.53 -8.30 -0.66
C SER A 264 -2.84 -9.66 -1.29
N PHE A 265 -2.10 -10.10 -2.29
CA PHE A 265 -2.34 -11.41 -2.94
C PHE A 265 -2.11 -12.59 -1.98
N GLN A 266 -1.15 -12.49 -1.06
CA GLN A 266 -0.95 -13.50 -0.02
C GLN A 266 -2.14 -13.66 0.95
N GLU A 267 -3.09 -12.72 0.95
CA GLU A 267 -4.26 -12.65 1.82
C GLU A 267 -5.53 -13.16 1.11
N MET A 268 -5.36 -13.70 -0.09
CA MET A 268 -6.44 -14.20 -0.96
C MET A 268 -6.26 -15.69 -1.23
N GLU A 269 -7.32 -16.33 -1.73
CA GLU A 269 -7.28 -17.73 -2.17
C GLU A 269 -6.67 -17.84 -3.57
N PRO A 270 -6.10 -19.01 -3.95
CA PRO A 270 -5.39 -19.19 -5.22
C PRO A 270 -6.20 -18.85 -6.46
N ASP A 271 -7.48 -19.23 -6.50
CA ASP A 271 -8.40 -18.95 -7.61
C ASP A 271 -8.72 -17.47 -7.75
N VAL A 272 -8.82 -16.75 -6.63
CA VAL A 272 -8.98 -15.31 -6.60
C VAL A 272 -7.75 -14.60 -7.19
N VAL A 273 -6.55 -15.01 -6.76
CA VAL A 273 -5.29 -14.45 -7.28
C VAL A 273 -5.13 -14.75 -8.77
N ASP A 274 -5.42 -15.96 -9.21
CA ASP A 274 -5.34 -16.33 -10.64
C ASP A 274 -6.30 -15.48 -11.50
N ARG A 275 -7.50 -15.19 -11.00
CA ARG A 275 -8.46 -14.27 -11.64
C ARG A 275 -7.89 -12.87 -11.77
N TYR A 276 -7.28 -12.33 -10.69
CA TYR A 276 -6.65 -11.01 -10.72
C TYR A 276 -5.46 -10.96 -11.69
N VAL A 277 -4.60 -11.97 -11.69
CA VAL A 277 -3.45 -12.06 -12.59
C VAL A 277 -3.90 -12.08 -14.06
N ALA A 278 -4.97 -12.83 -14.38
CA ALA A 278 -5.56 -12.81 -15.71
C ALA A 278 -6.08 -11.42 -16.10
N GLY A 279 -6.74 -10.71 -15.19
CA GLY A 279 -7.22 -9.33 -15.41
C GLY A 279 -6.07 -8.34 -15.63
N VAL A 280 -5.00 -8.43 -14.84
CA VAL A 280 -3.77 -7.61 -15.02
C VAL A 280 -3.14 -7.87 -16.39
N SER A 281 -3.08 -9.13 -16.82
CA SER A 281 -2.60 -9.48 -18.15
C SER A 281 -3.49 -8.92 -19.25
N ALA A 282 -4.82 -8.98 -19.10
CA ALA A 282 -5.77 -8.39 -20.03
C ALA A 282 -5.61 -6.86 -20.12
N ALA A 283 -5.36 -6.19 -19.01
CA ALA A 283 -5.02 -4.76 -18.94
C ALA A 283 -3.62 -4.44 -19.47
N ARG A 284 -2.87 -5.42 -19.95
CA ARG A 284 -1.57 -5.26 -20.62
C ARG A 284 -0.53 -4.47 -19.80
N ALA A 285 -0.43 -4.72 -18.49
CA ALA A 285 0.65 -4.16 -17.70
C ALA A 285 2.00 -4.64 -18.23
N ARG A 286 2.94 -3.72 -18.46
CA ARG A 286 4.28 -4.08 -18.97
C ARG A 286 5.13 -4.70 -17.88
N TYR A 287 5.29 -4.00 -16.77
CA TYR A 287 6.03 -4.51 -15.61
C TYR A 287 5.08 -4.94 -14.50
N VAL A 288 5.50 -5.95 -13.75
CA VAL A 288 4.83 -6.40 -12.53
C VAL A 288 5.81 -6.27 -11.37
N VAL A 289 5.37 -5.65 -10.28
CA VAL A 289 6.06 -5.66 -8.98
C VAL A 289 5.16 -6.36 -7.98
N SER A 290 5.57 -7.52 -7.53
CA SER A 290 4.83 -8.31 -6.54
C SER A 290 5.64 -8.43 -5.25
N VAL A 291 5.08 -7.96 -4.14
CA VAL A 291 5.70 -8.09 -2.81
C VAL A 291 4.80 -8.95 -1.95
N ASN A 292 5.17 -10.20 -1.79
CA ASN A 292 4.35 -11.16 -1.06
C ASN A 292 5.21 -12.13 -0.24
N SER A 293 4.60 -12.77 0.76
CA SER A 293 5.27 -13.74 1.62
C SER A 293 5.77 -14.94 0.83
N ILE A 294 6.98 -15.38 1.14
CA ILE A 294 7.57 -16.60 0.58
C ILE A 294 6.74 -17.83 0.95
N LEU A 295 6.16 -17.84 2.15
CA LEU A 295 5.37 -18.95 2.67
C LEU A 295 3.86 -18.75 2.55
N GLY A 296 3.41 -17.58 2.10
CA GLY A 296 2.00 -17.19 2.14
C GLY A 296 1.54 -16.83 3.56
N LYS A 297 0.26 -16.54 3.73
CA LYS A 297 -0.38 -16.36 5.04
C LYS A 297 -0.65 -17.71 5.70
N PRO A 298 -0.67 -17.79 7.04
CA PRO A 298 -1.07 -18.99 7.74
C PRO A 298 -2.49 -19.44 7.38
N LYS A 299 -2.72 -20.74 7.39
CA LYS A 299 -4.07 -21.28 7.22
C LYS A 299 -5.00 -20.83 8.33
N ALA A 300 -6.26 -20.61 7.97
CA ALA A 300 -7.32 -20.31 8.92
C ALA A 300 -7.46 -21.46 9.93
N VAL A 301 -7.63 -21.10 11.20
CA VAL A 301 -7.82 -22.04 12.30
C VAL A 301 -9.22 -21.85 12.88
N ALA A 302 -9.94 -22.93 13.07
CA ALA A 302 -11.28 -22.88 13.66
C ALA A 302 -11.27 -22.10 15.01
N GLY A 303 -12.19 -21.14 15.13
CA GLY A 303 -12.31 -20.30 16.33
C GLY A 303 -11.31 -19.13 16.41
N ARG A 304 -10.48 -18.90 15.37
CA ARG A 304 -9.63 -17.71 15.25
C ARG A 304 -9.99 -16.93 14.01
N GLU A 305 -10.07 -15.61 14.13
CA GLU A 305 -10.27 -14.73 12.98
C GLU A 305 -8.96 -14.60 12.18
N GLY A 306 -9.08 -14.40 10.85
CA GLY A 306 -7.97 -14.28 9.94
C GLY A 306 -7.45 -15.62 9.43
N GLY A 307 -6.42 -15.56 8.60
CA GLY A 307 -5.88 -16.72 7.88
C GLY A 307 -6.60 -16.96 6.56
N VAL A 308 -6.03 -17.83 5.73
CA VAL A 308 -6.53 -18.21 4.41
C VAL A 308 -6.85 -19.71 4.40
N VAL A 309 -7.73 -20.16 3.51
CA VAL A 309 -8.03 -21.59 3.36
C VAL A 309 -6.82 -22.30 2.77
N GLU A 310 -6.25 -21.72 1.71
CA GLU A 310 -5.05 -22.21 1.06
C GLU A 310 -4.02 -21.08 0.89
N PRO A 311 -2.82 -21.20 1.49
CA PRO A 311 -1.78 -20.17 1.37
C PRO A 311 -1.28 -19.97 -0.06
N VAL A 312 -1.25 -18.73 -0.50
CA VAL A 312 -0.63 -18.33 -1.76
C VAL A 312 0.78 -17.81 -1.48
N THR A 313 1.79 -18.49 -2.01
CA THR A 313 3.20 -18.12 -1.85
C THR A 313 3.65 -17.15 -2.94
N SER A 314 4.74 -16.41 -2.71
CA SER A 314 5.36 -15.57 -3.74
C SER A 314 5.69 -16.38 -5.00
N GLU A 315 6.22 -17.60 -4.86
CA GLU A 315 6.53 -18.51 -5.98
C GLU A 315 5.27 -18.86 -6.79
N ALA A 316 4.16 -19.14 -6.11
CA ALA A 316 2.89 -19.43 -6.79
C ALA A 316 2.40 -18.22 -7.60
N ILE A 317 2.49 -17.01 -7.04
CA ILE A 317 2.12 -15.75 -7.72
C ILE A 317 3.00 -15.54 -8.96
N ILE A 318 4.31 -15.70 -8.83
CA ILE A 318 5.27 -15.61 -9.96
C ILE A 318 4.87 -16.61 -11.05
N GLY A 319 4.59 -17.87 -10.69
CA GLY A 319 4.13 -18.89 -11.63
C GLY A 319 2.82 -18.54 -12.33
N MET A 320 1.87 -17.90 -11.65
CA MET A 320 0.63 -17.41 -12.25
C MET A 320 0.92 -16.34 -13.33
N PHE A 321 1.78 -15.37 -13.05
CA PHE A 321 2.19 -14.36 -14.03
C PHE A 321 2.96 -14.97 -15.21
N GLN A 322 3.83 -15.95 -14.95
CA GLN A 322 4.56 -16.65 -16.02
C GLN A 322 3.62 -17.38 -16.98
N ARG A 323 2.56 -17.99 -16.47
CA ARG A 323 1.50 -18.61 -17.33
C ARG A 323 0.77 -17.58 -18.19
N GLN A 324 0.76 -16.32 -17.82
CA GLN A 324 0.20 -15.20 -18.57
C GLN A 324 1.21 -14.51 -19.49
N GLY A 325 2.40 -15.09 -19.70
CA GLY A 325 3.41 -14.58 -20.63
C GLY A 325 4.33 -13.52 -20.04
N TYR A 326 4.50 -13.47 -18.72
CA TYR A 326 5.50 -12.62 -18.07
C TYR A 326 6.79 -13.39 -17.81
N ALA A 327 7.92 -12.75 -18.03
CA ALA A 327 9.23 -13.27 -17.66
C ALA A 327 9.68 -12.71 -16.32
N LEU A 328 10.15 -13.56 -15.40
CA LEU A 328 10.75 -13.11 -14.15
C LEU A 328 12.10 -12.47 -14.45
N LEU A 329 12.26 -11.19 -14.09
CA LEU A 329 13.52 -10.46 -14.24
C LEU A 329 14.40 -10.66 -13.02
N ASN A 330 13.86 -10.52 -11.81
CA ASN A 330 14.60 -10.75 -10.57
C ASN A 330 13.68 -10.90 -9.37
N THR A 331 14.22 -11.45 -8.27
CA THR A 331 13.65 -11.39 -6.92
C THR A 331 14.63 -10.74 -5.97
N TYR A 332 14.11 -9.94 -5.03
CA TYR A 332 14.89 -9.20 -4.07
C TYR A 332 14.42 -9.49 -2.65
N ARG A 333 15.38 -9.71 -1.77
CA ARG A 333 15.19 -9.91 -0.33
C ARG A 333 16.05 -8.90 0.43
N ASP A 334 16.81 -9.34 1.42
CA ASP A 334 17.72 -8.49 2.17
C ASP A 334 18.73 -7.76 1.22
N PRO A 335 18.99 -6.46 1.35
CA PRO A 335 18.52 -5.56 2.42
C PRO A 335 17.17 -4.87 2.15
N LEU A 336 16.52 -5.07 0.99
CA LEU A 336 15.27 -4.39 0.65
C LEU A 336 14.09 -4.90 1.47
N ILE A 337 14.01 -6.19 1.69
CA ILE A 337 12.96 -6.82 2.50
C ILE A 337 13.61 -7.65 3.60
N ILE A 338 13.39 -7.26 4.86
CA ILE A 338 13.82 -8.03 6.05
C ILE A 338 12.60 -8.69 6.70
N SER A 339 11.81 -9.35 5.92
CA SER A 339 10.66 -10.12 6.38
C SER A 339 10.63 -11.46 5.64
N ALA A 340 9.67 -12.30 5.96
CA ALA A 340 9.43 -13.52 5.19
C ALA A 340 8.82 -13.26 3.80
N ALA A 341 8.94 -12.04 3.27
CA ALA A 341 8.50 -11.66 1.93
C ALA A 341 9.68 -11.44 0.97
N GLU A 342 9.37 -11.32 -0.31
CA GLU A 342 10.31 -10.91 -1.35
C GLU A 342 9.64 -9.97 -2.35
N ILE A 343 10.43 -9.14 -3.02
CA ILE A 343 9.99 -8.33 -4.15
C ILE A 343 10.33 -9.09 -5.43
N ALA A 344 9.33 -9.49 -6.20
CA ALA A 344 9.52 -10.04 -7.53
C ALA A 344 9.23 -8.96 -8.58
N VAL A 345 10.11 -8.83 -9.57
CA VAL A 345 9.92 -7.96 -10.73
C VAL A 345 9.85 -8.82 -11.98
N LEU A 346 8.75 -8.65 -12.73
CA LEU A 346 8.53 -9.37 -13.99
C LEU A 346 8.25 -8.36 -15.12
N GLU A 347 8.49 -8.76 -16.34
CA GLU A 347 8.18 -7.99 -17.55
C GLU A 347 7.39 -8.88 -18.52
N ARG A 348 6.43 -8.27 -19.18
CA ARG A 348 5.65 -8.93 -20.24
C ARG A 348 6.56 -9.26 -21.41
N ALA A 349 6.57 -10.54 -21.85
CA ALA A 349 7.36 -11.03 -22.96
C ALA A 349 6.88 -10.48 -24.32
#